data_75a79691c3d84490afb1b3d795a9b79a
#
_entry.id   75a79691c3d84490afb1b3d795a9b79a
#
_cell.length_a   1.000
_cell.length_b   1.000
_cell.length_c   1.000
_cell.angle_alpha   90.00
_cell.angle_beta   90.00
_cell.angle_gamma   90.00
#
_symmetry.space_group_name_H-M   'P 1'
#
loop_
_entity.id
_entity.type
_entity.pdbx_description
1 polymer ?
#
loop_
_entity_poly.entity_id
_entity_poly.type
_entity_poly.pdbx_seq_one_letter_code
_entity_poly.pdbx_strand_id
1 'polypeptide(L)'
;WQRDNNFWGHFHNFCYHHLGLFAFEFELGTIKDSAGIDTDEQLEVFTEEDTDEHMRQVMQWWDRQKAWETLFRPWKKFQHPQLGEVEMGGFLTHHLANPTLGNLQNIARGTYQFTVDHAQRHPRVVLEDLQVEAVGDKVYRIRVRVANRGALPTHVTNKGRTLRRLRSVRVEFHAAQSTVLSQRAHHELGHLAGVTGGEMLEWFVEAVK
;
A
#
# COMPACT_ATOMS: atom_id res chain seq x y z
N TRP A 1 5.64 13.46 10.85
CA TRP A 1 4.18 13.61 10.77
C TRP A 1 3.60 13.73 12.17
N GLN A 2 3.61 14.91 12.72
CA GLN A 2 2.86 15.29 13.90
C GLN A 2 2.13 16.60 13.56
N ARG A 3 1.02 16.46 12.86
CA ARG A 3 -0.04 17.47 12.97
C ARG A 3 -1.05 16.92 13.98
N ASP A 4 -1.49 17.76 14.89
CA ASP A 4 -2.51 17.46 15.91
C ASP A 4 -3.90 17.13 15.31
N ASN A 5 -4.01 17.06 14.00
CA ASN A 5 -5.20 16.64 13.28
C ASN A 5 -5.23 15.12 13.18
N ASN A 6 -5.85 14.48 14.13
CA ASN A 6 -6.13 13.05 14.11
C ASN A 6 -7.20 12.73 13.06
N PHE A 7 -6.77 12.44 11.85
CA PHE A 7 -7.65 11.94 10.79
C PHE A 7 -7.99 10.46 11.06
N TRP A 8 -9.05 10.23 11.83
CA TRP A 8 -9.57 8.90 12.11
C TRP A 8 -10.63 8.52 11.07
N GLY A 9 -10.72 7.22 10.78
CA GLY A 9 -11.73 6.69 9.88
C GLY A 9 -11.27 6.51 8.43
N HIS A 10 -10.07 6.88 8.09
CA HIS A 10 -9.49 6.62 6.77
C HIS A 10 -9.23 5.14 6.55
N PHE A 11 -9.26 4.71 5.29
CA PHE A 11 -9.05 3.31 4.91
C PHE A 11 -7.67 2.77 5.33
N HIS A 12 -6.62 3.59 5.24
CA HIS A 12 -5.28 3.18 5.69
C HIS A 12 -5.23 2.91 7.20
N ASN A 13 -5.97 3.68 8.02
CA ASN A 13 -6.08 3.45 9.46
C ASN A 13 -6.77 2.09 9.73
N PHE A 14 -7.84 1.78 9.01
CA PHE A 14 -8.50 0.49 9.10
C PHE A 14 -7.55 -0.65 8.73
N CYS A 15 -6.85 -0.55 7.61
CA CYS A 15 -5.89 -1.57 7.18
C CYS A 15 -4.79 -1.81 8.21
N TYR A 16 -4.21 -0.75 8.77
CA TYR A 16 -3.13 -0.89 9.75
C TYR A 16 -3.66 -1.40 11.10
N HIS A 17 -4.68 -0.75 11.67
CA HIS A 17 -5.12 -1.03 13.04
C HIS A 17 -5.96 -2.30 13.17
N HIS A 18 -6.74 -2.65 12.15
CA HIS A 18 -7.64 -3.81 12.20
C HIS A 18 -7.15 -5.02 11.42
N LEU A 19 -6.38 -4.81 10.35
CA LEU A 19 -5.87 -5.90 9.51
C LEU A 19 -4.37 -6.13 9.69
N GLY A 20 -3.63 -5.17 10.27
CA GLY A 20 -2.18 -5.27 10.43
C GLY A 20 -1.41 -5.19 9.12
N LEU A 21 -1.99 -4.55 8.10
CA LEU A 21 -1.41 -4.40 6.77
C LEU A 21 -0.88 -2.99 6.56
N PHE A 22 0.08 -2.83 5.64
CA PHE A 22 0.39 -1.53 5.08
C PHE A 22 -0.74 -1.08 4.16
N ALA A 23 -1.07 0.19 4.23
CA ALA A 23 -1.93 0.87 3.27
C ALA A 23 -1.39 2.27 3.04
N PHE A 24 -1.55 2.76 1.83
CA PHE A 24 -1.01 4.03 1.38
C PHE A 24 -2.13 4.87 0.78
N GLU A 25 -2.13 6.14 1.10
CA GLU A 25 -2.89 7.17 0.41
C GLU A 25 -1.92 7.98 -0.43
N PHE A 26 -2.34 8.33 -1.63
CA PHE A 26 -1.53 9.11 -2.56
C PHE A 26 -2.19 10.48 -2.75
N GLU A 27 -1.51 11.51 -2.30
CA GLU A 27 -1.83 12.86 -2.69
C GLU A 27 -1.30 13.08 -4.10
N LEU A 28 -2.20 13.31 -5.04
CA LEU A 28 -1.84 13.36 -6.47
C LEU A 28 -1.29 14.72 -6.91
N GLY A 29 -1.14 15.63 -5.95
CA GLY A 29 -0.68 16.98 -6.20
C GLY A 29 -1.80 17.95 -6.54
N THR A 30 -1.42 19.20 -6.66
CA THR A 30 -2.30 20.35 -6.91
C THR A 30 -1.87 21.10 -8.16
N ILE A 31 -2.56 22.18 -8.46
CA ILE A 31 -2.14 23.10 -9.52
C ILE A 31 -0.81 23.79 -9.19
N LYS A 32 -0.50 24.00 -7.89
CA LYS A 32 0.77 24.59 -7.47
C LYS A 32 1.95 23.71 -7.89
N ASP A 33 1.84 22.40 -7.65
CA ASP A 33 2.84 21.43 -8.13
C ASP A 33 3.00 21.47 -9.65
N SER A 34 1.89 21.55 -10.36
CA SER A 34 1.90 21.66 -11.83
C SER A 34 2.55 22.95 -12.33
N ALA A 35 2.45 24.04 -11.56
CA ALA A 35 3.05 25.32 -11.84
C ALA A 35 4.54 25.41 -11.42
N GLY A 36 5.06 24.38 -10.74
CA GLY A 36 6.42 24.36 -10.22
C GLY A 36 6.63 25.31 -9.03
N ILE A 37 5.56 25.57 -8.26
CA ILE A 37 5.62 26.37 -7.05
C ILE A 37 5.99 25.43 -5.91
N ASP A 38 7.17 25.64 -5.35
CA ASP A 38 7.62 24.91 -4.18
C ASP A 38 6.96 25.50 -2.94
N THR A 39 6.16 24.67 -2.26
CA THR A 39 5.53 25.05 -1.00
C THR A 39 5.90 24.00 0.03
N ASP A 40 6.41 24.41 1.17
CA ASP A 40 6.76 23.53 2.29
C ASP A 40 5.55 22.72 2.80
N GLU A 41 4.34 23.16 2.45
CA GLU A 41 3.07 22.55 2.82
C GLU A 41 2.28 22.06 1.60
N GLN A 42 2.68 20.91 1.08
CA GLN A 42 2.15 20.33 -0.16
C GLN A 42 0.68 19.86 -0.12
N LEU A 43 0.07 19.82 1.06
CA LEU A 43 -1.23 19.13 1.23
C LEU A 43 -2.46 20.03 1.08
N GLU A 44 -2.31 21.33 1.08
CA GLU A 44 -3.44 22.24 0.98
C GLU A 44 -3.42 23.02 -0.32
N VAL A 45 -4.54 23.03 -1.01
CA VAL A 45 -4.67 23.69 -2.33
C VAL A 45 -4.34 25.17 -2.24
N PHE A 46 -4.91 25.84 -1.23
CA PHE A 46 -4.60 27.20 -0.81
C PHE A 46 -4.84 27.29 0.69
N THR A 47 -3.84 27.70 1.41
CA THR A 47 -3.92 27.98 2.85
C THR A 47 -4.10 29.48 3.08
N GLU A 48 -4.42 29.89 4.31
CA GLU A 48 -4.40 31.31 4.70
C GLU A 48 -3.02 31.95 4.55
N GLU A 49 -1.96 31.13 4.48
CA GLU A 49 -0.57 31.53 4.28
C GLU A 49 -0.20 31.64 2.80
N ASP A 50 -1.04 31.14 1.89
CA ASP A 50 -0.80 31.32 0.46
C ASP A 50 -0.88 32.82 0.13
N THR A 51 0.25 33.36 -0.20
CA THR A 51 0.38 34.75 -0.52
C THR A 51 -0.27 35.05 -1.87
N ASP A 52 -0.71 36.27 -2.09
CA ASP A 52 -1.15 36.79 -3.40
C ASP A 52 -0.13 36.46 -4.50
N GLU A 53 1.14 36.29 -4.11
CA GLU A 53 2.23 35.92 -4.99
C GLU A 53 2.09 34.49 -5.54
N HIS A 54 1.74 33.49 -4.70
CA HIS A 54 1.51 32.11 -5.18
C HIS A 54 0.34 32.05 -6.14
N MET A 55 -0.74 32.74 -5.81
CA MET A 55 -1.91 32.84 -6.70
C MET A 55 -1.54 33.51 -8.03
N ARG A 56 -0.77 34.59 -7.98
CA ARG A 56 -0.27 35.29 -9.19
C ARG A 56 0.59 34.36 -10.05
N GLN A 57 1.46 33.56 -9.44
CA GLN A 57 2.31 32.60 -10.14
C GLN A 57 1.48 31.49 -10.81
N VAL A 58 0.49 30.95 -10.11
CA VAL A 58 -0.47 29.99 -10.68
C VAL A 58 -1.19 30.59 -11.88
N MET A 59 -1.71 31.81 -11.74
CA MET A 59 -2.41 32.49 -12.82
C MET A 59 -1.52 32.72 -14.03
N GLN A 60 -0.28 33.18 -13.84
CA GLN A 60 0.69 33.39 -14.90
C GLN A 60 1.10 32.07 -15.58
N TRP A 61 1.26 31.02 -14.79
CA TRP A 61 1.56 29.69 -15.35
C TRP A 61 0.41 29.20 -16.22
N TRP A 62 -0.83 29.36 -15.77
CA TRP A 62 -2.02 28.94 -16.50
C TRP A 62 -2.23 29.73 -17.77
N ASP A 63 -1.98 31.03 -17.73
CA ASP A 63 -2.04 31.89 -18.92
C ASP A 63 -1.05 31.42 -20.00
N ARG A 64 0.16 31.06 -19.62
CA ARG A 64 1.15 30.45 -20.52
C ARG A 64 0.67 29.14 -21.16
N GLN A 65 -0.18 28.38 -20.48
CA GLN A 65 -0.77 27.16 -21.04
C GLN A 65 -1.89 27.45 -22.08
N LYS A 66 -2.30 28.69 -22.23
CA LYS A 66 -3.41 29.13 -23.12
C LYS A 66 -4.72 28.39 -22.81
N ALA A 67 -4.95 28.03 -21.55
CA ALA A 67 -6.08 27.25 -21.08
C ALA A 67 -6.94 28.02 -20.04
N TRP A 68 -6.85 29.33 -20.06
CA TRP A 68 -7.49 30.22 -19.07
C TRP A 68 -8.96 29.94 -18.87
N GLU A 69 -9.71 29.71 -19.95
CA GLU A 69 -11.16 29.44 -19.88
C GLU A 69 -11.50 28.16 -19.12
N THR A 70 -10.55 27.26 -18.94
CA THR A 70 -10.76 26.02 -18.22
C THR A 70 -10.52 26.15 -16.73
N LEU A 71 -9.79 27.18 -16.28
CA LEU A 71 -9.51 27.43 -14.87
C LEU A 71 -10.45 28.45 -14.24
N PHE A 72 -10.79 29.50 -14.99
CA PHE A 72 -11.48 30.67 -14.49
C PHE A 72 -12.72 30.98 -15.30
N ARG A 73 -13.80 31.33 -14.63
CA ARG A 73 -15.03 31.85 -15.23
C ARG A 73 -15.12 33.33 -14.93
N PRO A 74 -15.24 34.20 -15.97
CA PRO A 74 -15.48 35.63 -15.76
C PRO A 74 -16.74 35.85 -14.91
N TRP A 75 -16.64 36.79 -13.97
CA TRP A 75 -17.75 37.15 -13.14
C TRP A 75 -18.91 37.68 -13.97
N LYS A 76 -20.12 37.16 -13.72
CA LYS A 76 -21.35 37.54 -14.40
C LYS A 76 -22.46 37.70 -13.39
N LYS A 77 -23.29 38.75 -13.58
CA LYS A 77 -24.52 38.92 -12.81
C LYS A 77 -25.48 37.77 -13.07
N PHE A 78 -26.05 37.26 -12.01
CA PHE A 78 -27.01 36.16 -12.01
C PHE A 78 -28.14 36.47 -11.03
N GLN A 79 -29.40 36.26 -11.44
CA GLN A 79 -30.55 36.41 -10.59
C GLN A 79 -30.80 35.10 -9.84
N HIS A 80 -30.34 35.02 -8.60
CA HIS A 80 -30.55 33.86 -7.76
C HIS A 80 -31.96 33.85 -7.18
N PRO A 81 -32.70 32.71 -7.19
CA PRO A 81 -34.12 32.68 -6.78
C PRO A 81 -34.34 33.05 -5.32
N GLN A 82 -33.38 32.91 -4.45
CA GLN A 82 -33.48 33.18 -3.01
C GLN A 82 -32.68 34.40 -2.56
N LEU A 83 -31.54 34.72 -3.24
CA LEU A 83 -30.60 35.74 -2.82
C LEU A 83 -30.72 37.05 -3.62
N GLY A 84 -31.54 37.08 -4.67
CA GLY A 84 -31.62 38.23 -5.57
C GLY A 84 -30.46 38.29 -6.56
N GLU A 85 -30.05 39.50 -6.95
CA GLU A 85 -28.91 39.68 -7.87
C GLU A 85 -27.60 39.34 -7.15
N VAL A 86 -26.84 38.39 -7.71
CA VAL A 86 -25.52 37.98 -7.26
C VAL A 86 -24.55 37.98 -8.42
N GLU A 87 -23.25 37.94 -8.14
CA GLU A 87 -22.22 37.68 -9.15
C GLU A 87 -21.73 36.25 -9.03
N MET A 88 -21.64 35.56 -10.18
CA MET A 88 -21.13 34.20 -10.28
C MET A 88 -19.92 34.16 -11.20
N GLY A 89 -18.86 33.57 -10.72
CA GLY A 89 -17.58 33.47 -11.47
C GLY A 89 -16.46 32.98 -10.57
N GLY A 90 -15.24 33.17 -11.00
CA GLY A 90 -14.04 32.81 -10.25
C GLY A 90 -13.42 31.49 -10.69
N PHE A 91 -12.54 30.97 -9.86
CA PHE A 91 -11.82 29.75 -10.14
C PHE A 91 -12.70 28.52 -10.06
N LEU A 92 -12.46 27.57 -10.95
CA LEU A 92 -13.05 26.25 -10.88
C LEU A 92 -12.25 25.39 -9.88
N THR A 93 -12.81 25.22 -8.70
CA THR A 93 -12.14 24.57 -7.54
C THR A 93 -11.53 23.21 -7.84
N HIS A 94 -12.20 22.39 -8.65
CA HIS A 94 -11.66 21.09 -9.01
C HIS A 94 -10.36 21.15 -9.83
N HIS A 95 -10.10 22.22 -10.57
CA HIS A 95 -8.83 22.44 -11.26
C HIS A 95 -7.72 22.92 -10.31
N LEU A 96 -8.09 23.59 -9.23
CA LEU A 96 -7.13 24.01 -8.22
C LEU A 96 -6.65 22.84 -7.36
N ALA A 97 -7.58 21.94 -7.01
CA ALA A 97 -7.37 20.82 -6.11
C ALA A 97 -6.82 19.55 -6.79
N ASN A 98 -6.65 19.57 -8.11
CA ASN A 98 -6.20 18.40 -8.85
C ASN A 98 -5.04 18.74 -9.78
N PRO A 99 -4.18 17.77 -10.10
CA PRO A 99 -3.15 17.94 -11.10
C PRO A 99 -3.77 18.14 -12.48
N THR A 100 -3.03 18.82 -13.36
CA THR A 100 -3.47 18.98 -14.75
C THR A 100 -3.48 17.64 -15.48
N LEU A 101 -4.33 17.53 -16.51
CA LEU A 101 -4.40 16.32 -17.34
C LEU A 101 -3.04 15.97 -17.97
N GLY A 102 -2.21 16.98 -18.27
CA GLY A 102 -0.86 16.76 -18.79
C GLY A 102 0.08 16.04 -17.82
N ASN A 103 -0.10 16.26 -16.51
CA ASN A 103 0.69 15.61 -15.47
C ASN A 103 0.10 14.27 -15.00
N LEU A 104 -1.18 14.04 -15.24
CA LEU A 104 -1.88 12.87 -14.71
C LEU A 104 -1.25 11.55 -15.14
N GLN A 105 -0.76 11.45 -16.39
CA GLN A 105 -0.13 10.23 -16.88
C GLN A 105 1.17 9.89 -16.12
N ASN A 106 1.98 10.89 -15.81
CA ASN A 106 3.23 10.69 -15.05
C ASN A 106 2.94 10.30 -13.61
N ILE A 107 1.97 10.95 -12.98
CA ILE A 107 1.51 10.64 -11.62
C ILE A 107 0.96 9.22 -11.56
N ALA A 108 0.06 8.86 -12.48
CA ALA A 108 -0.51 7.51 -12.56
C ALA A 108 0.56 6.44 -12.76
N ARG A 109 1.58 6.71 -13.57
CA ARG A 109 2.71 5.79 -13.76
C ARG A 109 3.50 5.60 -12.48
N GLY A 110 3.82 6.68 -11.76
CA GLY A 110 4.55 6.62 -10.49
C GLY A 110 3.76 5.84 -9.42
N THR A 111 2.47 6.14 -9.28
CA THR A 111 1.58 5.46 -8.34
C THR A 111 1.44 3.97 -8.68
N TYR A 112 1.27 3.63 -9.96
CA TYR A 112 1.24 2.25 -10.43
C TYR A 112 2.54 1.51 -10.12
N GLN A 113 3.69 2.11 -10.45
CA GLN A 113 5.00 1.50 -10.20
C GLN A 113 5.21 1.23 -8.72
N PHE A 114 4.92 2.21 -7.85
CA PHE A 114 4.98 2.03 -6.40
C PHE A 114 4.09 0.87 -5.95
N THR A 115 2.85 0.80 -6.45
CA THR A 115 1.90 -0.24 -6.08
C THR A 115 2.41 -1.63 -6.46
N VAL A 116 2.94 -1.78 -7.67
CA VAL A 116 3.52 -3.04 -8.15
C VAL A 116 4.76 -3.43 -7.34
N ASP A 117 5.68 -2.48 -7.13
CA ASP A 117 6.90 -2.72 -6.37
C ASP A 117 6.57 -3.12 -4.92
N HIS A 118 5.56 -2.47 -4.32
CA HIS A 118 5.11 -2.84 -2.99
C HIS A 118 4.47 -4.23 -2.96
N ALA A 119 3.62 -4.56 -3.94
CA ALA A 119 3.00 -5.87 -4.05
C ALA A 119 4.02 -7.01 -4.18
N GLN A 120 5.12 -6.78 -4.91
CA GLN A 120 6.19 -7.76 -5.07
C GLN A 120 6.99 -8.03 -3.78
N ARG A 121 6.90 -7.16 -2.78
CA ARG A 121 7.60 -7.30 -1.50
C ARG A 121 6.86 -8.14 -0.47
N HIS A 122 5.64 -8.60 -0.79
CA HIS A 122 4.84 -9.41 0.13
C HIS A 122 5.55 -10.71 0.54
N PRO A 123 5.20 -11.29 1.72
CA PRO A 123 5.73 -12.57 2.15
C PRO A 123 5.49 -13.65 1.09
N ARG A 124 6.50 -14.46 0.83
CA ARG A 124 6.42 -15.59 -0.09
C ARG A 124 7.00 -16.83 0.59
N VAL A 125 6.14 -17.60 1.22
CA VAL A 125 6.54 -18.86 1.86
C VAL A 125 6.69 -19.94 0.79
N VAL A 126 7.84 -20.61 0.80
CA VAL A 126 8.20 -21.66 -0.11
C VAL A 126 8.75 -22.88 0.64
N LEU A 127 8.61 -24.06 0.02
CA LEU A 127 9.31 -25.28 0.42
C LEU A 127 10.51 -25.47 -0.50
N GLU A 128 11.67 -25.70 0.08
CA GLU A 128 12.92 -25.86 -0.66
C GLU A 128 13.81 -26.93 0.02
N ASP A 129 14.84 -27.38 -0.67
CA ASP A 129 15.83 -28.34 -0.16
C ASP A 129 15.19 -29.65 0.35
N LEU A 130 14.16 -30.14 -0.36
CA LEU A 130 13.53 -31.41 -0.02
C LEU A 130 14.51 -32.56 -0.16
N GLN A 131 14.70 -33.28 0.92
CA GLN A 131 15.55 -34.47 1.01
C GLN A 131 14.75 -35.65 1.51
N VAL A 132 14.91 -36.81 0.92
CA VAL A 132 14.31 -38.07 1.33
C VAL A 132 15.45 -39.12 1.44
N GLU A 133 15.61 -39.67 2.61
CA GLU A 133 16.65 -40.61 2.91
C GLU A 133 16.04 -41.89 3.54
N ALA A 134 16.41 -43.06 3.01
CA ALA A 134 16.05 -44.33 3.64
C ALA A 134 16.91 -44.54 4.89
N VAL A 135 16.30 -44.70 6.04
CA VAL A 135 16.98 -44.87 7.33
C VAL A 135 16.70 -46.23 7.98
N GLY A 136 15.84 -47.04 7.35
CA GLY A 136 15.52 -48.41 7.77
C GLY A 136 14.67 -49.12 6.73
N ASP A 137 14.26 -50.35 7.01
CA ASP A 137 13.35 -51.09 6.12
C ASP A 137 12.01 -50.33 6.07
N LYS A 138 11.67 -49.80 4.88
CA LYS A 138 10.49 -48.98 4.62
C LYS A 138 10.37 -47.68 5.45
N VAL A 139 11.41 -47.33 6.21
CA VAL A 139 11.42 -46.10 7.01
C VAL A 139 12.28 -45.05 6.31
N TYR A 140 11.70 -43.89 6.11
CA TYR A 140 12.30 -42.76 5.43
C TYR A 140 12.34 -41.53 6.35
N ARG A 141 13.46 -40.82 6.28
CA ARG A 141 13.61 -39.50 6.84
C ARG A 141 13.34 -38.48 5.73
N ILE A 142 12.38 -37.57 5.97
CA ILE A 142 12.02 -36.51 5.05
C ILE A 142 12.41 -35.18 5.68
N ARG A 143 13.23 -34.40 5.00
CA ARG A 143 13.65 -33.06 5.43
C ARG A 143 13.27 -32.04 4.39
N VAL A 144 12.77 -30.91 4.83
CA VAL A 144 12.41 -29.80 3.94
C VAL A 144 12.66 -28.47 4.65
N ARG A 145 13.21 -27.53 3.93
CA ARG A 145 13.34 -26.17 4.42
C ARG A 145 12.08 -25.38 4.06
N VAL A 146 11.48 -24.76 5.06
CA VAL A 146 10.41 -23.77 4.86
C VAL A 146 11.02 -22.40 4.98
N ALA A 147 10.92 -21.56 3.95
CA ALA A 147 11.54 -20.25 3.93
C ALA A 147 10.60 -19.16 3.45
N ASN A 148 10.75 -17.95 3.99
CA ASN A 148 10.11 -16.76 3.47
C ASN A 148 11.09 -16.02 2.53
N ARG A 149 10.82 -16.07 1.24
CA ARG A 149 11.62 -15.41 0.18
C ARG A 149 11.08 -14.01 -0.18
N GLY A 150 9.97 -13.58 0.42
CA GLY A 150 9.47 -12.22 0.31
C GLY A 150 10.29 -11.24 1.16
N ALA A 151 10.27 -9.97 0.80
CA ALA A 151 10.99 -8.94 1.55
C ALA A 151 10.36 -8.66 2.93
N LEU A 152 9.03 -8.78 3.02
CA LEU A 152 8.31 -8.55 4.26
C LEU A 152 8.19 -9.83 5.10
N PRO A 153 8.15 -9.71 6.44
CA PRO A 153 7.86 -10.84 7.32
C PRO A 153 6.41 -11.32 7.13
N THR A 154 6.13 -12.58 7.47
CA THR A 154 4.79 -13.16 7.29
C THR A 154 3.68 -12.48 8.12
N HIS A 155 4.04 -11.68 9.11
CA HIS A 155 3.10 -10.83 9.85
C HIS A 155 2.96 -9.42 9.24
N VAL A 156 3.68 -9.10 8.17
CA VAL A 156 3.71 -7.85 7.41
C VAL A 156 4.14 -6.65 8.26
N THR A 157 3.35 -6.26 9.27
CA THR A 157 3.63 -5.11 10.16
C THR A 157 3.79 -5.55 11.62
N ASN A 158 4.42 -4.71 12.45
CA ASN A 158 4.47 -4.95 13.89
C ASN A 158 3.06 -5.00 14.51
N LYS A 159 2.13 -4.20 13.99
CA LYS A 159 0.72 -4.26 14.42
C LYS A 159 0.11 -5.61 14.07
N GLY A 160 0.36 -6.11 12.86
CA GLY A 160 -0.08 -7.43 12.42
C GLY A 160 0.35 -8.53 13.38
N ARG A 161 1.60 -8.49 13.86
CA ARG A 161 2.12 -9.46 14.82
C ARG A 161 1.32 -9.49 16.15
N THR A 162 0.72 -8.38 16.57
CA THR A 162 -0.07 -8.27 17.80
C THR A 162 -1.53 -8.66 17.62
N LEU A 163 -2.01 -8.77 16.38
CA LEU A 163 -3.39 -9.10 16.09
C LEU A 163 -3.61 -10.61 16.16
N ARG A 164 -4.57 -11.07 16.97
CA ARG A 164 -4.91 -12.50 17.12
C ARG A 164 -5.49 -13.14 15.85
N ARG A 165 -5.80 -12.36 14.83
CA ARG A 165 -6.40 -12.83 13.57
C ARG A 165 -5.37 -13.32 12.55
N LEU A 166 -4.11 -12.90 12.70
CA LEU A 166 -3.03 -13.37 11.84
C LEU A 166 -2.64 -14.79 12.27
N ARG A 167 -2.80 -15.72 11.33
CA ARG A 167 -2.36 -17.09 11.53
C ARG A 167 -0.85 -17.20 11.38
N SER A 168 -0.23 -17.96 12.23
CA SER A 168 1.16 -18.36 12.08
C SER A 168 1.35 -19.27 10.84
N VAL A 169 2.58 -19.38 10.38
CA VAL A 169 2.93 -20.36 9.35
C VAL A 169 2.84 -21.75 9.97
N ARG A 170 1.96 -22.57 9.41
CA ARG A 170 1.82 -23.98 9.78
C ARG A 170 2.15 -24.83 8.56
N VAL A 171 2.95 -25.84 8.79
CA VAL A 171 3.29 -26.85 7.79
C VAL A 171 2.78 -28.20 8.22
N GLU A 172 2.08 -28.88 7.35
CA GLU A 172 1.48 -30.18 7.62
C GLU A 172 1.95 -31.20 6.57
N PHE A 173 2.39 -32.36 7.05
CA PHE A 173 2.75 -33.47 6.21
C PHE A 173 1.53 -34.39 6.04
N HIS A 174 1.08 -34.53 4.80
CA HIS A 174 -0.01 -35.44 4.44
C HIS A 174 0.55 -36.74 3.84
N ALA A 175 0.38 -37.81 4.58
CA ALA A 175 0.85 -39.13 4.21
C ALA A 175 -0.30 -39.95 3.59
N ALA A 176 -0.44 -39.93 2.26
CA ALA A 176 -1.53 -40.64 1.58
C ALA A 176 -1.38 -42.18 1.62
N GLN A 177 -0.14 -42.68 1.59
CA GLN A 177 0.20 -44.09 1.56
C GLN A 177 1.39 -44.43 2.47
N SER A 178 1.47 -43.73 3.62
CA SER A 178 2.52 -43.93 4.61
C SER A 178 2.02 -43.59 6.00
N THR A 179 2.69 -44.08 7.00
CA THR A 179 2.40 -43.76 8.41
C THR A 179 3.44 -42.77 8.92
N VAL A 180 3.00 -41.68 9.49
CA VAL A 180 3.90 -40.71 10.13
C VAL A 180 4.35 -41.28 11.47
N LEU A 181 5.66 -41.53 11.62
CA LEU A 181 6.26 -42.05 12.86
C LEU A 181 6.68 -40.93 13.79
N SER A 182 6.88 -39.71 13.30
CA SER A 182 7.16 -38.54 14.11
C SER A 182 6.01 -38.21 15.04
N GLN A 183 6.30 -37.62 16.22
CA GLN A 183 5.28 -37.26 17.20
C GLN A 183 4.15 -36.39 16.67
N ARG A 184 4.44 -35.58 15.62
CA ARG A 184 3.49 -34.66 15.02
C ARG A 184 3.61 -34.67 13.51
N ALA A 185 2.47 -34.72 12.83
CA ALA A 185 2.39 -34.54 11.39
C ALA A 185 2.49 -33.05 10.97
N HIS A 186 2.42 -32.11 11.91
CA HIS A 186 2.47 -30.67 11.62
C HIS A 186 3.46 -29.93 12.52
N HIS A 187 3.98 -28.83 12.00
CA HIS A 187 4.83 -27.88 12.71
C HIS A 187 4.22 -26.47 12.65
N GLU A 188 4.20 -25.80 13.80
CA GLU A 188 3.82 -24.39 13.92
C GLU A 188 5.10 -23.55 13.98
N LEU A 189 5.39 -22.79 12.93
CA LEU A 189 6.63 -22.03 12.81
C LEU A 189 6.51 -20.59 13.32
N GLY A 190 5.31 -20.17 13.74
CA GLY A 190 5.10 -18.78 14.08
C GLY A 190 5.16 -17.88 12.84
N HIS A 191 5.83 -16.74 12.98
CA HIS A 191 6.01 -15.80 11.89
C HIS A 191 7.47 -15.79 11.39
N LEU A 192 7.65 -15.98 10.09
CA LEU A 192 8.96 -15.97 9.46
C LEU A 192 9.37 -14.54 9.09
N ALA A 193 10.61 -14.18 9.39
CA ALA A 193 11.21 -12.91 8.95
C ALA A 193 11.28 -12.84 7.42
N GLY A 194 11.33 -11.63 6.87
CA GLY A 194 11.55 -11.43 5.45
C GLY A 194 12.96 -11.84 5.04
N VAL A 195 13.12 -12.35 3.83
CA VAL A 195 14.38 -12.75 3.18
C VAL A 195 15.12 -13.89 3.88
N THR A 196 15.38 -13.76 5.18
CA THR A 196 16.22 -14.69 5.97
C THR A 196 15.41 -15.69 6.79
N GLY A 197 14.11 -15.45 6.98
CA GLY A 197 13.27 -16.32 7.79
C GLY A 197 13.10 -17.70 7.17
N GLY A 198 13.34 -18.73 7.96
CA GLY A 198 13.14 -20.11 7.53
C GLY A 198 13.58 -21.11 8.58
N GLU A 199 13.07 -22.30 8.46
CA GLU A 199 13.32 -23.42 9.38
C GLU A 199 13.40 -24.74 8.62
N MET A 200 14.27 -25.65 9.07
CA MET A 200 14.37 -27.00 8.55
C MET A 200 13.43 -27.90 9.33
N LEU A 201 12.51 -28.54 8.64
CA LEU A 201 11.58 -29.49 9.21
C LEU A 201 11.98 -30.93 8.88
N GLU A 202 11.62 -31.86 9.77
CA GLU A 202 11.96 -33.27 9.60
C GLU A 202 10.77 -34.15 10.03
N TRP A 203 10.50 -35.18 9.22
CA TRP A 203 9.56 -36.26 9.56
C TRP A 203 10.20 -37.61 9.28
N PHE A 204 9.81 -38.56 10.10
CA PHE A 204 10.04 -39.97 9.84
C PHE A 204 8.72 -40.62 9.44
N VAL A 205 8.75 -41.34 8.34
CA VAL A 205 7.56 -41.98 7.76
C VAL A 205 7.86 -43.45 7.44
N GLU A 206 6.88 -44.30 7.63
CA GLU A 206 6.90 -45.68 7.17
C GLU A 206 6.04 -45.84 5.92
N ALA A 207 6.61 -46.30 4.83
CA ALA A 207 5.89 -46.58 3.61
C ALA A 207 4.99 -47.81 3.78
N VAL A 208 3.73 -47.68 3.46
CA VAL A 208 2.79 -48.80 3.35
C VAL A 208 2.99 -49.46 1.98
N LYS A 209 2.91 -50.78 1.92
CA LYS A 209 3.06 -51.58 0.68
C LYS A 209 1.97 -51.24 -0.34
#